data_32ceed7adb58707396a07ef4883b4a57
#
_entry.id   32ceed7adb58707396a07ef4883b4a57
#
_cell.length_a   1.000
_cell.length_b   1.000
_cell.length_c   1.000
_cell.angle_alpha   90.00
_cell.angle_beta   90.00
_cell.angle_gamma   90.00
#
_symmetry.space_group_name_H-M   'P 1'
#
loop_
_entity.id
_entity.type
_entity.pdbx_description
1 polymer ?
#
loop_
_entity_poly.entity_id
_entity_poly.type
_entity_poly.pdbx_seq_one_letter_code
_entity_poly.pdbx_strand_id
1 'polypeptide(L)'
;SLRVIEALGGRVAAFKPQAAFFERHGSRGVAVLEEVIAACREVGTLCIVDAKRGDIGSTMDGYAQAFLSDASPLAGDAVTLSPYLGVGSLTPALELARQTGRGVFVLALTSNPEGASVQHARGEDGTSVAGRIVSQLADFNSHCDQQHLGPAGIVVGATVGDAVKRLGIDLASLNGAFLAPGV
;
A
#
# COMPACT_ATOMS: atom_id res chain seq x y z
N SER A 1 -0.72 14.31 16.01
CA SER A 1 0.06 13.22 15.39
C SER A 1 1.46 13.12 16.01
N LEU A 2 2.25 14.21 16.09
CA LEU A 2 3.64 14.17 16.58
C LEU A 2 3.76 13.62 18.01
N ARG A 3 2.88 14.03 18.94
CA ARG A 3 2.85 13.48 20.32
C ARG A 3 2.66 11.96 20.37
N VAL A 4 1.93 11.37 19.41
CA VAL A 4 1.72 9.91 19.34
C VAL A 4 3.02 9.24 18.91
N ILE A 5 3.74 9.82 17.94
CA ILE A 5 5.04 9.30 17.47
C ILE A 5 6.06 9.38 18.60
N GLU A 6 6.13 10.51 19.30
CA GLU A 6 7.00 10.69 20.47
C GLU A 6 6.73 9.65 21.57
N ALA A 7 5.46 9.35 21.86
CA ALA A 7 5.06 8.41 22.90
C ALA A 7 5.26 6.93 22.53
N LEU A 8 5.10 6.58 21.25
CA LEU A 8 5.06 5.19 20.76
C LEU A 8 6.22 4.82 19.83
N GLY A 9 7.07 5.77 19.43
CA GLY A 9 8.25 5.52 18.62
C GLY A 9 9.15 4.44 19.23
N GLY A 10 9.63 3.52 18.40
CA GLY A 10 10.39 2.36 18.85
C GLY A 10 9.60 1.30 19.63
N ARG A 11 8.30 1.53 19.90
CA ARG A 11 7.42 0.60 20.65
C ARG A 11 6.37 -0.08 19.76
N VAL A 12 6.16 0.44 18.56
CA VAL A 12 5.26 -0.12 17.52
C VAL A 12 6.08 -0.42 16.28
N ALA A 13 5.63 -1.39 15.49
CA ALA A 13 6.32 -1.78 14.26
C ALA A 13 6.25 -0.68 13.18
N ALA A 14 5.11 0.00 13.07
CA ALA A 14 4.90 1.05 12.09
C ALA A 14 3.83 2.04 12.55
N PHE A 15 3.93 3.28 12.06
CA PHE A 15 2.83 4.25 12.03
C PHE A 15 2.19 4.27 10.65
N LYS A 16 0.87 4.47 10.61
CA LYS A 16 0.12 4.58 9.35
C LYS A 16 -0.70 5.87 9.32
N PRO A 17 -0.10 7.02 8.99
CA PRO A 17 -0.85 8.26 8.82
C PRO A 17 -1.79 8.15 7.62
N GLN A 18 -3.07 8.50 7.84
CA GLN A 18 -4.08 8.56 6.80
C GLN A 18 -4.01 9.91 6.10
N ALA A 19 -3.53 9.96 4.86
CA ALA A 19 -3.30 11.20 4.11
C ALA A 19 -4.53 12.12 4.07
N ALA A 20 -5.73 11.56 3.88
CA ALA A 20 -6.98 12.32 3.81
C ALA A 20 -7.23 13.22 5.04
N PHE A 21 -6.77 12.82 6.24
CA PHE A 21 -6.94 13.64 7.44
C PHE A 21 -6.00 14.85 7.51
N PHE A 22 -4.96 14.82 6.71
CA PHE A 22 -4.05 15.95 6.53
C PHE A 22 -4.48 16.80 5.32
N GLU A 23 -4.76 16.17 4.19
CA GLU A 23 -5.18 16.84 2.95
C GLU A 23 -6.41 17.73 3.10
N ARG A 24 -7.37 17.35 3.97
CA ARG A 24 -8.55 18.18 4.27
C ARG A 24 -8.20 19.57 4.84
N HIS A 25 -6.98 19.78 5.29
CA HIS A 25 -6.50 21.07 5.80
C HIS A 25 -5.62 21.81 4.77
N GLY A 26 -5.62 21.37 3.50
CA GLY A 26 -4.86 21.97 2.42
C GLY A 26 -3.35 21.85 2.62
N SER A 27 -2.60 22.79 2.07
CA SER A 27 -1.13 22.77 2.12
C SER A 27 -0.54 22.73 3.52
N ARG A 28 -1.21 23.34 4.50
CA ARG A 28 -0.78 23.29 5.91
C ARG A 28 -0.88 21.88 6.48
N GLY A 29 -1.94 21.14 6.12
CA GLY A 29 -2.07 19.75 6.53
C GLY A 29 -1.04 18.85 5.88
N VAL A 30 -0.76 19.07 4.60
CA VAL A 30 0.29 18.33 3.88
C VAL A 30 1.67 18.58 4.51
N ALA A 31 1.99 19.82 4.87
CA ALA A 31 3.24 20.14 5.58
C ALA A 31 3.34 19.38 6.94
N VAL A 32 2.23 19.25 7.68
CA VAL A 32 2.22 18.43 8.90
C VAL A 32 2.41 16.94 8.61
N LEU A 33 1.92 16.43 7.48
CA LEU A 33 2.19 15.05 7.07
C LEU A 33 3.69 14.82 6.79
N GLU A 34 4.36 15.77 6.15
CA GLU A 34 5.81 15.74 5.94
C GLU A 34 6.57 15.68 7.28
N GLU A 35 6.19 16.52 8.26
CA GLU A 35 6.75 16.49 9.61
C GLU A 35 6.51 15.14 10.32
N VAL A 36 5.33 14.54 10.15
CA VAL A 36 4.98 13.22 10.71
C VAL A 36 5.88 12.14 10.12
N ILE A 37 6.11 12.14 8.81
CA ILE A 37 6.99 11.17 8.14
C ILE A 37 8.44 11.33 8.62
N ALA A 38 8.94 12.57 8.71
CA ALA A 38 10.26 12.87 9.22
C ALA A 38 10.42 12.38 10.67
N ALA A 39 9.45 12.67 11.54
CA ALA A 39 9.47 12.23 12.94
C ALA A 39 9.47 10.69 13.08
N CYS A 40 8.74 9.96 12.24
CA CYS A 40 8.79 8.49 12.23
C CYS A 40 10.21 7.99 11.93
N ARG A 41 10.89 8.59 10.96
CA ARG A 41 12.27 8.28 10.59
C ARG A 41 13.25 8.56 11.73
N GLU A 42 13.10 9.68 12.40
CA GLU A 42 13.95 10.09 13.56
C GLU A 42 13.85 9.10 14.72
N VAL A 43 12.66 8.56 15.01
CA VAL A 43 12.47 7.57 16.08
C VAL A 43 12.72 6.12 15.62
N GLY A 44 13.15 5.89 14.36
CA GLY A 44 13.45 4.58 13.83
C GLY A 44 12.22 3.65 13.71
N THR A 45 11.03 4.21 13.48
CA THR A 45 9.78 3.43 13.33
C THR A 45 9.24 3.61 11.94
N LEU A 46 8.86 2.50 11.27
CA LEU A 46 8.37 2.53 9.89
C LEU A 46 7.13 3.43 9.74
N CYS A 47 7.04 4.09 8.59
CA CYS A 47 5.92 4.95 8.22
C CYS A 47 5.25 4.45 6.94
N ILE A 48 3.98 4.01 7.04
CA ILE A 48 3.15 3.61 5.91
C ILE A 48 2.19 4.75 5.59
N VAL A 49 2.40 5.47 4.49
CA VAL A 49 1.51 6.57 4.10
C VAL A 49 0.24 6.00 3.46
N ASP A 50 -0.88 6.11 4.15
CA ASP A 50 -2.17 5.60 3.66
C ASP A 50 -2.86 6.61 2.74
N ALA A 51 -2.43 6.67 1.47
CA ALA A 51 -2.87 7.65 0.48
C ALA A 51 -3.80 7.07 -0.59
N LYS A 52 -3.76 5.76 -0.82
CA LYS A 52 -4.60 5.03 -1.81
C LYS A 52 -4.58 5.68 -3.20
N ARG A 53 -3.38 6.08 -3.67
CA ARG A 53 -3.21 6.67 -5.00
C ARG A 53 -3.30 5.60 -6.08
N GLY A 54 -3.62 6.03 -7.30
CA GLY A 54 -3.65 5.18 -8.48
C GLY A 54 -4.05 6.00 -9.69
N ASP A 55 -3.29 5.87 -10.78
CA ASP A 55 -3.53 6.55 -12.05
C ASP A 55 -2.76 5.81 -13.18
N ILE A 56 -2.69 6.40 -14.35
CA ILE A 56 -1.97 5.91 -15.53
C ILE A 56 -0.86 6.88 -15.96
N GLY A 57 0.14 6.37 -16.66
CA GLY A 57 1.19 7.17 -17.34
C GLY A 57 1.87 8.17 -16.41
N SER A 58 2.09 9.39 -16.91
CA SER A 58 2.80 10.44 -16.19
C SER A 58 2.16 10.88 -14.87
N THR A 59 0.85 10.71 -14.71
CA THR A 59 0.18 10.99 -13.43
C THR A 59 0.58 9.94 -12.39
N MET A 60 0.66 8.67 -12.76
CA MET A 60 1.15 7.63 -11.85
C MET A 60 2.63 7.82 -11.52
N ASP A 61 3.45 8.25 -12.49
CA ASP A 61 4.86 8.66 -12.24
C ASP A 61 4.92 9.78 -11.19
N GLY A 62 4.05 10.78 -11.30
CA GLY A 62 3.96 11.88 -10.33
C GLY A 62 3.64 11.37 -8.91
N TYR A 63 2.69 10.44 -8.76
CA TYR A 63 2.40 9.82 -7.47
C TYR A 63 3.56 8.97 -6.96
N ALA A 64 4.22 8.20 -7.83
CA ALA A 64 5.39 7.42 -7.46
C ALA A 64 6.52 8.32 -6.93
N GLN A 65 6.83 9.40 -7.63
CA GLN A 65 7.83 10.38 -7.19
C GLN A 65 7.45 11.01 -5.85
N ALA A 66 6.19 11.38 -5.65
CA ALA A 66 5.73 12.01 -4.42
C ALA A 66 5.87 11.10 -3.18
N PHE A 67 5.57 9.79 -3.30
CA PHE A 67 5.46 8.90 -2.14
C PHE A 67 6.59 7.88 -2.00
N LEU A 68 7.46 7.73 -3.01
CA LEU A 68 8.49 6.68 -3.04
C LEU A 68 9.90 7.18 -3.41
N SER A 69 10.04 8.44 -3.86
CA SER A 69 11.36 9.00 -4.17
C SER A 69 12.11 9.44 -2.91
N ASP A 70 13.42 9.19 -2.86
CA ASP A 70 14.29 9.69 -1.78
C ASP A 70 14.32 11.23 -1.67
N ALA A 71 14.04 11.92 -2.76
CA ALA A 71 13.99 13.39 -2.80
C ALA A 71 12.68 13.97 -2.25
N SER A 72 11.65 13.14 -2.00
CA SER A 72 10.35 13.64 -1.59
C SER A 72 10.16 13.64 -0.06
N PRO A 73 9.71 14.74 0.54
CA PRO A 73 9.39 14.78 1.96
C PRO A 73 8.13 13.96 2.31
N LEU A 74 7.30 13.62 1.31
CA LEU A 74 6.12 12.76 1.48
C LEU A 74 6.44 11.26 1.38
N ALA A 75 7.69 10.88 1.07
CA ALA A 75 8.07 9.47 0.98
C ALA A 75 8.21 8.85 2.37
N GLY A 76 7.28 7.95 2.70
CA GLY A 76 7.40 7.04 3.84
C GLY A 76 8.18 5.78 3.47
N ASP A 77 8.15 4.76 4.36
CA ASP A 77 8.72 3.44 4.06
C ASP A 77 7.82 2.63 3.13
N ALA A 78 6.52 2.93 3.12
CA ALA A 78 5.56 2.36 2.18
C ALA A 78 4.39 3.30 1.92
N VAL A 79 3.67 3.05 0.81
CA VAL A 79 2.44 3.76 0.45
C VAL A 79 1.34 2.78 0.05
N THR A 80 0.07 3.12 0.32
CA THR A 80 -1.07 2.36 -0.19
C THR A 80 -1.50 2.86 -1.57
N LEU A 81 -1.83 1.91 -2.46
CA LEU A 81 -2.21 2.17 -3.86
C LEU A 81 -3.55 1.52 -4.21
N SER A 82 -4.30 2.15 -5.10
CA SER A 82 -5.56 1.64 -5.65
C SER A 82 -5.35 1.04 -7.04
N PRO A 83 -5.69 -0.23 -7.27
CA PRO A 83 -5.49 -0.90 -8.55
C PRO A 83 -6.70 -0.79 -9.48
N TYR A 84 -7.61 0.14 -9.26
CA TYR A 84 -8.86 0.22 -10.02
C TYR A 84 -8.65 0.37 -11.53
N LEU A 85 -7.55 0.99 -11.97
CA LEU A 85 -7.15 1.13 -13.36
C LEU A 85 -6.27 -0.03 -13.88
N GLY A 86 -6.21 -1.12 -13.13
CA GLY A 86 -5.37 -2.29 -13.40
C GLY A 86 -4.01 -2.21 -12.70
N VAL A 87 -3.49 -3.38 -12.27
CA VAL A 87 -2.18 -3.45 -11.58
C VAL A 87 -1.05 -2.94 -12.47
N GLY A 88 -1.11 -3.19 -13.79
CA GLY A 88 -0.11 -2.71 -14.74
C GLY A 88 0.03 -1.18 -14.78
N SER A 89 -1.03 -0.44 -14.43
CA SER A 89 -0.94 1.03 -14.31
C SER A 89 -0.07 1.49 -13.14
N LEU A 90 0.14 0.63 -12.14
CA LEU A 90 0.95 0.90 -10.96
C LEU A 90 2.45 0.60 -11.16
N THR A 91 2.85 0.08 -12.34
CA THR A 91 4.25 -0.28 -12.64
C THR A 91 5.26 0.80 -12.25
N PRO A 92 5.04 2.10 -12.52
CA PRO A 92 5.98 3.15 -12.11
C PRO A 92 6.25 3.15 -10.60
N ALA A 93 5.21 2.97 -9.78
CA ALA A 93 5.36 2.93 -8.34
C ALA A 93 6.01 1.63 -7.85
N LEU A 94 5.66 0.49 -8.43
CA LEU A 94 6.25 -0.81 -8.11
C LEU A 94 7.76 -0.82 -8.38
N GLU A 95 8.17 -0.32 -9.54
CA GLU A 95 9.58 -0.23 -9.92
C GLU A 95 10.36 0.77 -9.06
N LEU A 96 9.79 1.94 -8.78
CA LEU A 96 10.45 2.92 -7.92
C LEU A 96 10.58 2.40 -6.48
N ALA A 97 9.56 1.72 -5.95
CA ALA A 97 9.63 1.09 -4.63
C ALA A 97 10.78 0.05 -4.57
N ARG A 98 10.91 -0.78 -5.61
CA ARG A 98 12.01 -1.75 -5.73
C ARG A 98 13.38 -1.06 -5.75
N GLN A 99 13.52 0.05 -6.47
CA GLN A 99 14.79 0.80 -6.59
C GLN A 99 15.18 1.50 -5.29
N THR A 100 14.21 2.03 -4.55
CA THR A 100 14.44 2.80 -3.32
C THR A 100 14.40 1.98 -2.04
N GLY A 101 14.13 0.66 -2.14
CA GLY A 101 13.98 -0.22 -0.98
C GLY A 101 12.72 0.04 -0.17
N ARG A 102 11.71 0.72 -0.76
CA ARG A 102 10.41 0.98 -0.15
C ARG A 102 9.37 -0.07 -0.53
N GLY A 103 8.24 -0.04 0.17
CA GLY A 103 7.11 -0.92 -0.12
C GLY A 103 5.89 -0.20 -0.69
N VAL A 104 5.05 -0.96 -1.36
CA VAL A 104 3.68 -0.56 -1.69
C VAL A 104 2.69 -1.55 -1.10
N PHE A 105 1.50 -1.10 -0.71
CA PHE A 105 0.38 -1.96 -0.34
C PHE A 105 -0.78 -1.68 -1.30
N VAL A 106 -1.07 -2.63 -2.17
CA VAL A 106 -2.15 -2.52 -3.15
C VAL A 106 -3.44 -3.06 -2.56
N LEU A 107 -4.55 -2.33 -2.72
CA LEU A 107 -5.87 -2.77 -2.26
C LEU A 107 -6.28 -4.05 -2.99
N ALA A 108 -6.57 -5.13 -2.24
CA ALA A 108 -7.05 -6.40 -2.81
C ALA A 108 -8.41 -6.80 -2.21
N LEU A 109 -8.49 -7.00 -0.89
CA LEU A 109 -9.72 -7.26 -0.17
C LEU A 109 -9.86 -6.27 0.98
N THR A 110 -10.81 -5.36 0.89
CA THR A 110 -11.00 -4.31 1.90
C THR A 110 -12.12 -4.68 2.87
N SER A 111 -12.08 -4.13 4.09
CA SER A 111 -13.00 -4.48 5.18
C SER A 111 -14.41 -3.88 5.02
N ASN A 112 -14.59 -2.91 4.13
CA ASN A 112 -15.90 -2.27 3.90
C ASN A 112 -16.83 -3.17 3.05
N PRO A 113 -18.12 -3.25 3.37
CA PRO A 113 -19.06 -4.16 2.71
C PRO A 113 -19.23 -3.87 1.20
N GLU A 114 -19.15 -2.61 0.78
CA GLU A 114 -19.29 -2.20 -0.62
C GLU A 114 -18.18 -2.77 -1.51
N GLY A 115 -17.00 -3.03 -0.95
CA GLY A 115 -15.84 -3.57 -1.65
C GLY A 115 -16.12 -4.91 -2.34
N ALA A 116 -17.00 -5.73 -1.78
CA ALA A 116 -17.32 -7.04 -2.31
C ALA A 116 -17.88 -6.98 -3.75
N SER A 117 -18.66 -5.95 -4.09
CA SER A 117 -19.25 -5.79 -5.43
C SER A 117 -18.22 -5.67 -6.54
N VAL A 118 -17.03 -5.14 -6.24
CA VAL A 118 -15.91 -4.98 -7.17
C VAL A 118 -14.89 -6.11 -7.00
N GLN A 119 -14.46 -6.35 -5.77
CA GLN A 119 -13.30 -7.21 -5.48
C GLN A 119 -13.62 -8.70 -5.67
N HIS A 120 -14.89 -9.11 -5.47
CA HIS A 120 -15.35 -10.49 -5.69
C HIS A 120 -15.86 -10.73 -7.12
N ALA A 121 -16.05 -9.68 -7.93
CA ALA A 121 -16.43 -9.83 -9.33
C ALA A 121 -15.42 -10.73 -10.07
N ARG A 122 -15.91 -11.54 -11.02
CA ARG A 122 -15.09 -12.52 -11.72
C ARG A 122 -14.97 -12.14 -13.19
N GLY A 123 -13.77 -12.34 -13.75
CA GLY A 123 -13.54 -12.28 -15.17
C GLY A 123 -14.03 -13.55 -15.90
N GLU A 124 -13.89 -13.58 -17.22
CA GLU A 124 -14.29 -14.71 -18.07
C GLU A 124 -13.59 -16.03 -17.69
N ASP A 125 -12.37 -15.95 -17.18
CA ASP A 125 -11.58 -17.09 -16.67
C ASP A 125 -12.01 -17.56 -15.27
N GLY A 126 -13.04 -16.97 -14.70
CA GLY A 126 -13.53 -17.28 -13.36
C GLY A 126 -12.69 -16.72 -12.20
N THR A 127 -11.56 -16.06 -12.49
CA THR A 127 -10.70 -15.44 -11.47
C THR A 127 -11.35 -14.16 -10.92
N SER A 128 -11.38 -14.01 -9.60
CA SER A 128 -11.89 -12.79 -8.99
C SER A 128 -10.94 -11.60 -9.23
N VAL A 129 -11.48 -10.37 -9.19
CA VAL A 129 -10.68 -9.15 -9.29
C VAL A 129 -9.58 -9.15 -8.22
N ALA A 130 -9.93 -9.47 -6.97
CA ALA A 130 -8.94 -9.56 -5.89
C ALA A 130 -7.87 -10.65 -6.17
N GLY A 131 -8.27 -11.82 -6.66
CA GLY A 131 -7.35 -12.90 -7.02
C GLY A 131 -6.39 -12.50 -8.14
N ARG A 132 -6.89 -11.79 -9.15
CA ARG A 132 -6.07 -11.28 -10.25
C ARG A 132 -5.05 -10.24 -9.76
N ILE A 133 -5.44 -9.35 -8.85
CA ILE A 133 -4.51 -8.38 -8.24
C ILE A 133 -3.39 -9.12 -7.51
N VAL A 134 -3.72 -10.10 -6.66
CA VAL A 134 -2.73 -10.88 -5.91
C VAL A 134 -1.79 -11.61 -6.85
N SER A 135 -2.31 -12.30 -7.88
CA SER A 135 -1.50 -13.04 -8.85
C SER A 135 -0.51 -12.15 -9.61
N GLN A 136 -0.95 -10.96 -10.06
CA GLN A 136 -0.07 -10.03 -10.80
C GLN A 136 1.03 -9.45 -9.90
N LEU A 137 0.73 -9.19 -8.62
CA LEU A 137 1.74 -8.71 -7.67
C LEU A 137 2.71 -9.84 -7.25
N ALA A 138 2.21 -11.08 -7.14
CA ALA A 138 3.06 -12.26 -6.93
C ALA A 138 4.04 -12.46 -8.10
N ASP A 139 3.56 -12.31 -9.34
CA ASP A 139 4.41 -12.35 -10.52
C ASP A 139 5.49 -11.26 -10.48
N PHE A 140 5.13 -10.01 -10.15
CA PHE A 140 6.10 -8.94 -9.97
C PHE A 140 7.15 -9.27 -8.89
N ASN A 141 6.74 -9.73 -7.72
CA ASN A 141 7.64 -10.09 -6.63
C ASN A 141 8.54 -11.29 -6.98
N SER A 142 8.09 -12.20 -7.85
CA SER A 142 8.88 -13.37 -8.28
C SER A 142 10.16 -12.98 -9.02
N HIS A 143 10.21 -11.78 -9.60
CA HIS A 143 11.37 -11.22 -10.28
C HIS A 143 12.28 -10.39 -9.34
N CYS A 144 11.97 -10.35 -8.04
CA CYS A 144 12.79 -9.71 -7.02
C CYS A 144 13.66 -10.74 -6.28
N ASP A 145 14.50 -10.27 -5.35
CA ASP A 145 15.30 -11.16 -4.51
C ASP A 145 14.39 -12.05 -3.64
N GLN A 146 14.48 -13.37 -3.83
CA GLN A 146 13.64 -14.34 -3.14
C GLN A 146 14.09 -14.65 -1.71
N GLN A 147 15.20 -14.09 -1.24
CA GLN A 147 15.65 -14.22 0.15
C GLN A 147 14.90 -13.26 1.09
N HIS A 148 14.22 -12.26 0.53
CA HIS A 148 13.47 -11.24 1.25
C HIS A 148 12.05 -11.13 0.70
N LEU A 149 11.15 -10.49 1.46
CA LEU A 149 9.83 -10.12 0.94
C LEU A 149 9.99 -9.13 -0.21
N GLY A 150 9.23 -9.35 -1.29
CA GLY A 150 9.15 -8.40 -2.39
C GLY A 150 8.53 -7.05 -1.95
N PRO A 151 8.75 -5.99 -2.70
CA PRO A 151 8.26 -4.64 -2.37
C PRO A 151 6.73 -4.49 -2.51
N ALA A 152 6.06 -5.40 -3.25
CA ALA A 152 4.63 -5.36 -3.46
C ALA A 152 3.88 -6.18 -2.40
N GLY A 153 3.28 -5.49 -1.45
CA GLY A 153 2.33 -6.03 -0.49
C GLY A 153 0.88 -5.78 -0.89
N ILE A 154 -0.06 -6.30 -0.13
CA ILE A 154 -1.49 -6.12 -0.34
C ILE A 154 -2.22 -5.68 0.93
N VAL A 155 -3.35 -5.02 0.74
CA VAL A 155 -4.32 -4.77 1.81
C VAL A 155 -5.35 -5.88 1.81
N VAL A 156 -5.45 -6.61 2.94
CA VAL A 156 -6.49 -7.60 3.21
C VAL A 156 -7.13 -7.26 4.54
N GLY A 157 -8.39 -6.82 4.53
CA GLY A 157 -9.10 -6.44 5.75
C GLY A 157 -9.24 -7.60 6.72
N ALA A 158 -9.06 -7.35 8.02
CA ALA A 158 -9.19 -8.38 9.05
C ALA A 158 -10.60 -8.98 9.13
N THR A 159 -11.61 -8.25 8.64
CA THR A 159 -13.05 -8.63 8.71
C THR A 159 -13.57 -9.30 7.44
N VAL A 160 -12.71 -9.63 6.46
CA VAL A 160 -13.16 -10.26 5.19
C VAL A 160 -13.62 -11.73 5.37
N GLY A 161 -13.46 -12.29 6.57
CA GLY A 161 -13.90 -13.65 6.90
C GLY A 161 -13.23 -14.70 6.01
N ASP A 162 -14.04 -15.58 5.43
CA ASP A 162 -13.61 -16.67 4.57
C ASP A 162 -13.41 -16.26 3.08
N ALA A 163 -13.50 -14.97 2.75
CA ALA A 163 -13.48 -14.52 1.36
C ALA A 163 -12.23 -14.97 0.61
N VAL A 164 -11.05 -14.95 1.24
CA VAL A 164 -9.79 -15.44 0.64
C VAL A 164 -9.96 -16.89 0.16
N LYS A 165 -10.46 -17.78 1.02
CA LYS A 165 -10.68 -19.20 0.71
C LYS A 165 -11.77 -19.37 -0.36
N ARG A 166 -12.89 -18.69 -0.22
CA ARG A 166 -14.05 -18.79 -1.11
C ARG A 166 -13.74 -18.28 -2.53
N LEU A 167 -12.87 -17.29 -2.64
CA LEU A 167 -12.42 -16.74 -3.92
C LEU A 167 -11.24 -17.51 -4.53
N GLY A 168 -10.67 -18.47 -3.80
CA GLY A 168 -9.54 -19.28 -4.25
C GLY A 168 -8.24 -18.48 -4.38
N ILE A 169 -8.04 -17.47 -3.52
CA ILE A 169 -6.86 -16.60 -3.58
C ILE A 169 -5.70 -17.27 -2.84
N ASP A 170 -4.59 -17.47 -3.52
CA ASP A 170 -3.34 -17.95 -2.93
C ASP A 170 -2.52 -16.76 -2.40
N LEU A 171 -2.66 -16.47 -1.11
CA LEU A 171 -1.89 -15.42 -0.46
C LEU A 171 -0.42 -15.82 -0.24
N ALA A 172 -0.11 -17.11 -0.17
CA ALA A 172 1.26 -17.58 0.09
C ALA A 172 2.17 -17.30 -1.12
N SER A 173 1.62 -17.33 -2.34
CA SER A 173 2.37 -17.04 -3.56
C SER A 173 2.84 -15.59 -3.67
N LEU A 174 2.25 -14.65 -2.90
CA LEU A 174 2.57 -13.22 -3.01
C LEU A 174 4.03 -12.91 -2.72
N ASN A 175 4.68 -13.60 -1.79
CA ASN A 175 6.00 -13.24 -1.26
C ASN A 175 6.11 -11.73 -0.94
N GLY A 176 5.11 -11.17 -0.29
CA GLY A 176 4.99 -9.75 0.05
C GLY A 176 4.27 -9.56 1.39
N ALA A 177 4.37 -8.36 1.95
CA ALA A 177 3.75 -8.04 3.23
C ALA A 177 2.23 -7.88 3.13
N PHE A 178 1.52 -8.13 4.25
CA PHE A 178 0.08 -7.90 4.37
C PHE A 178 -0.20 -6.71 5.29
N LEU A 179 -1.05 -5.81 4.86
CA LEU A 179 -1.64 -4.76 5.68
C LEU A 179 -3.09 -5.15 5.99
N ALA A 180 -3.37 -5.46 7.26
CA ALA A 180 -4.67 -5.98 7.71
C ALA A 180 -5.43 -4.94 8.55
N PRO A 181 -6.13 -3.97 7.94
CA PRO A 181 -6.93 -2.99 8.67
C PRO A 181 -8.24 -3.61 9.19
N GLY A 182 -8.81 -2.97 10.24
CA GLY A 182 -10.11 -3.37 10.80
C GLY A 182 -10.00 -4.36 11.97
N VAL A 183 -8.85 -4.45 12.60
CA VAL A 183 -8.64 -5.18 13.86
C VAL A 183 -9.10 -4.35 15.04
#